data_936849c6a31425e8eee1ede29692330d
#
_entry.id   936849c6a31425e8eee1ede29692330d
#
_cell.length_a   1.000
_cell.length_b   1.000
_cell.length_c   1.000
_cell.angle_alpha   90.00
_cell.angle_beta   90.00
_cell.angle_gamma   90.00
#
_symmetry.space_group_name_H-M   'P 1'
#
loop_
_entity.id
_entity.type
_entity.pdbx_description
1 polymer ?
#
loop_
_entity_poly.entity_id
_entity_poly.type
_entity_poly.pdbx_seq_one_letter_code
_entity_poly.pdbx_strand_id
1 'polypeptide(L)'
;MREFKLTKSRLARLAVAMLLLLAAVFLTANQYKSTHFKDSQIDEIIFYFTNGLAGGKSDNIWEAVFKNIPLALMAFTIMSLPVIDKAWSYSHQLTNRLRNRLKKPEKPARRAISLRYKFAYALVAFVLSFTLLLQSFGVPAYAYALMQSTKLYEEYYVNPKTAKLTFPAKKRNLIYIFMESMENTIASKNN
;
A
#
# COMPACT_ATOMS: atom_id res chain seq x y z
N MET A 1 -42.48 -0.85 7.27
CA MET A 1 -41.06 -0.83 6.88
C MET A 1 -40.96 -1.29 5.44
N ARG A 2 -40.46 -0.46 4.49
CA ARG A 2 -40.23 -0.89 3.11
C ARG A 2 -38.99 -1.77 3.08
N GLU A 3 -39.15 -3.05 2.78
CA GLU A 3 -38.02 -3.94 2.52
C GLU A 3 -37.17 -3.38 1.39
N PHE A 4 -35.92 -3.03 1.68
CA PHE A 4 -34.97 -2.48 0.72
C PHE A 4 -34.41 -3.63 -0.12
N LYS A 5 -35.18 -4.10 -1.13
CA LYS A 5 -34.70 -5.16 -2.06
C LYS A 5 -33.61 -4.57 -2.95
N LEU A 6 -32.37 -4.95 -2.70
CA LEU A 6 -31.24 -4.65 -3.56
C LEU A 6 -31.38 -5.39 -4.89
N THR A 7 -31.63 -4.66 -5.97
CA THR A 7 -31.63 -5.24 -7.31
C THR A 7 -30.20 -5.57 -7.75
N LYS A 8 -30.01 -6.63 -8.56
CA LYS A 8 -28.67 -7.06 -9.06
C LYS A 8 -27.87 -5.89 -9.65
N SER A 9 -28.51 -4.94 -10.34
CA SER A 9 -27.85 -3.75 -10.89
C SER A 9 -27.38 -2.75 -9.82
N ARG A 10 -28.09 -2.62 -8.71
CA ARG A 10 -27.68 -1.76 -7.58
C ARG A 10 -26.48 -2.38 -6.86
N LEU A 11 -26.51 -3.70 -6.62
CA LEU A 11 -25.39 -4.44 -6.02
C LEU A 11 -24.11 -4.30 -6.86
N ALA A 12 -24.21 -4.46 -8.17
CA ALA A 12 -23.08 -4.30 -9.07
C ALA A 12 -22.52 -2.86 -9.08
N ARG A 13 -23.36 -1.84 -8.99
CA ARG A 13 -22.90 -0.44 -8.87
C ARG A 13 -22.22 -0.18 -7.53
N LEU A 14 -22.70 -0.76 -6.44
CA LEU A 14 -22.04 -0.69 -5.13
C LEU A 14 -20.67 -1.38 -5.18
N ALA A 15 -20.58 -2.55 -5.81
CA ALA A 15 -19.30 -3.25 -5.98
C ALA A 15 -18.28 -2.41 -6.76
N VAL A 16 -18.69 -1.75 -7.85
CA VAL A 16 -17.84 -0.82 -8.59
C VAL A 16 -17.37 0.35 -7.72
N ALA A 17 -18.28 0.95 -6.95
CA ALA A 17 -17.92 2.05 -6.05
C ALA A 17 -16.95 1.60 -4.95
N MET A 18 -17.17 0.43 -4.36
CA MET A 18 -16.27 -0.14 -3.34
C MET A 18 -14.87 -0.45 -3.90
N LEU A 19 -14.78 -1.04 -5.09
CA LEU A 19 -13.50 -1.32 -5.74
C LEU A 19 -12.72 -0.02 -6.00
N LEU A 20 -13.38 1.02 -6.48
CA LEU A 20 -12.74 2.32 -6.72
C LEU A 20 -12.33 3.01 -5.42
N LEU A 21 -13.12 2.88 -4.36
CA LEU A 21 -12.78 3.41 -3.04
C LEU A 21 -11.54 2.71 -2.48
N LEU A 22 -11.50 1.39 -2.53
CA LEU A 22 -10.33 0.62 -2.10
C LEU A 22 -9.09 0.95 -2.94
N ALA A 23 -9.25 1.08 -4.26
CA ALA A 23 -8.17 1.50 -5.15
C ALA A 23 -7.62 2.88 -4.76
N ALA A 24 -8.49 3.85 -4.46
CA ALA A 24 -8.09 5.17 -4.02
C ALA A 24 -7.36 5.13 -2.67
N VAL A 25 -7.86 4.35 -1.71
CA VAL A 25 -7.21 4.15 -0.40
C VAL A 25 -5.82 3.53 -0.57
N PHE A 26 -5.68 2.49 -1.39
CA PHE A 26 -4.38 1.84 -1.61
C PHE A 26 -3.39 2.78 -2.31
N LEU A 27 -3.86 3.57 -3.27
CA LEU A 27 -3.01 4.53 -3.96
C LEU A 27 -2.47 5.61 -3.01
N THR A 28 -3.34 6.16 -2.16
CA THR A 28 -2.95 7.19 -1.19
C THR A 28 -2.11 6.62 -0.04
N ALA A 29 -2.40 5.40 0.41
CA ALA A 29 -1.56 4.69 1.37
C ALA A 29 -0.15 4.43 0.83
N ASN A 30 -0.05 4.03 -0.45
CA ASN A 30 1.24 3.87 -1.12
C ASN A 30 2.01 5.19 -1.19
N GLN A 31 1.35 6.29 -1.53
CA GLN A 31 1.95 7.63 -1.54
C GLN A 31 2.43 8.05 -0.15
N TYR A 32 1.60 7.85 0.88
CA TYR A 32 1.94 8.17 2.26
C TYR A 32 3.16 7.38 2.73
N LYS A 33 3.18 6.06 2.49
CA LYS A 33 4.31 5.16 2.77
C LYS A 33 5.59 5.66 2.11
N SER A 34 5.53 5.96 0.82
CA SER A 34 6.68 6.41 0.04
C SER A 34 7.26 7.75 0.52
N THR A 35 6.44 8.57 1.19
CA THR A 35 6.86 9.89 1.67
C THR A 35 7.41 9.83 3.09
N HIS A 36 6.76 9.06 3.98
CA HIS A 36 7.04 9.08 5.43
C HIS A 36 7.78 7.83 5.93
N PHE A 37 7.68 6.69 5.21
CA PHE A 37 8.20 5.39 5.61
C PHE A 37 8.92 4.71 4.45
N LYS A 38 9.88 5.41 3.81
CA LYS A 38 10.57 4.92 2.60
C LYS A 38 11.17 3.54 2.79
N ASP A 39 11.84 3.34 3.92
CA ASP A 39 12.63 2.15 4.19
C ASP A 39 11.84 1.02 4.90
N SER A 40 10.60 1.31 5.35
CA SER A 40 9.77 0.31 6.02
C SER A 40 9.34 -0.80 5.07
N GLN A 41 9.57 -2.03 5.50
CA GLN A 41 9.24 -3.25 4.76
C GLN A 41 8.15 -4.05 5.47
N ILE A 42 7.66 -5.10 4.80
CA ILE A 42 6.55 -5.92 5.30
C ILE A 42 6.91 -6.68 6.59
N ASP A 43 8.17 -7.04 6.78
CA ASP A 43 8.69 -7.70 7.98
C ASP A 43 8.52 -6.83 9.23
N GLU A 44 8.73 -5.52 9.14
CA GLU A 44 8.45 -4.59 10.24
C GLU A 44 6.97 -4.58 10.60
N ILE A 45 6.09 -4.59 9.61
CA ILE A 45 4.64 -4.64 9.84
C ILE A 45 4.27 -5.95 10.55
N ILE A 46 4.81 -7.08 10.06
CA ILE A 46 4.60 -8.40 10.69
C ILE A 46 5.10 -8.37 12.13
N PHE A 47 6.28 -7.79 12.37
CA PHE A 47 6.84 -7.67 13.70
C PHE A 47 5.90 -6.90 14.66
N TYR A 48 5.36 -5.75 14.24
CA TYR A 48 4.42 -4.99 15.06
C TYR A 48 3.10 -5.72 15.30
N PHE A 49 2.61 -6.48 14.32
CA PHE A 49 1.40 -7.30 14.51
C PHE A 49 1.61 -8.45 15.48
N THR A 50 2.79 -9.06 15.48
CA THR A 50 3.08 -10.22 16.35
C THR A 50 3.51 -9.82 17.76
N ASN A 51 4.23 -8.70 17.91
CA ASN A 51 4.80 -8.27 19.19
C ASN A 51 4.02 -7.10 19.84
N GLY A 52 3.01 -6.57 19.16
CA GLY A 52 2.23 -5.43 19.60
C GLY A 52 2.91 -4.07 19.35
N LEU A 53 2.11 -3.01 19.44
CA LEU A 53 2.54 -1.61 19.24
C LEU A 53 3.15 -0.99 20.52
N ALA A 54 3.65 -1.79 21.45
CA ALA A 54 4.21 -1.30 22.69
C ALA A 54 5.41 -0.38 22.40
N GLY A 55 5.28 0.90 22.70
CA GLY A 55 6.30 1.95 22.46
C GLY A 55 6.10 2.80 21.19
N GLY A 56 5.15 2.44 20.31
CA GLY A 56 4.79 3.28 19.17
C GLY A 56 3.98 4.51 19.59
N LYS A 57 4.30 5.69 19.06
CA LYS A 57 3.47 6.89 19.27
C LYS A 57 2.17 6.74 18.49
N SER A 58 1.05 6.63 19.20
CA SER A 58 -0.29 6.57 18.60
C SER A 58 -0.64 7.80 17.75
N ASP A 59 -0.01 8.94 18.03
CA ASP A 59 -0.24 10.20 17.33
C ASP A 59 0.07 10.10 15.83
N ASN A 60 1.08 9.33 15.45
CA ASN A 60 1.45 9.11 14.06
C ASN A 60 0.37 8.36 13.27
N ILE A 61 -0.37 7.46 13.94
CA ILE A 61 -1.46 6.70 13.30
C ILE A 61 -2.62 7.62 12.98
N TRP A 62 -3.01 8.48 13.93
CA TRP A 62 -4.09 9.45 13.73
C TRP A 62 -3.73 10.47 12.67
N GLU A 63 -2.50 10.96 12.69
CA GLU A 63 -2.01 11.87 11.66
C GLU A 63 -2.07 11.24 10.27
N ALA A 64 -1.62 9.99 10.13
CA ALA A 64 -1.71 9.23 8.89
C ALA A 64 -3.16 9.10 8.39
N VAL A 65 -4.09 8.74 9.28
CA VAL A 65 -5.50 8.60 8.95
C VAL A 65 -6.11 9.93 8.51
N PHE A 66 -5.92 10.99 9.29
CA PHE A 66 -6.53 12.30 8.99
C PHE A 66 -5.95 12.96 7.73
N LYS A 67 -4.67 12.79 7.43
CA LYS A 67 -4.07 13.29 6.19
C LYS A 67 -4.49 12.49 4.95
N ASN A 68 -4.64 11.18 5.09
CA ASN A 68 -4.99 10.32 3.95
C ASN A 68 -6.47 10.31 3.58
N ILE A 69 -7.38 10.52 4.53
CA ILE A 69 -8.82 10.53 4.23
C ILE A 69 -9.20 11.55 3.15
N PRO A 70 -8.81 12.84 3.26
CA PRO A 70 -9.13 13.82 2.22
C PRO A 70 -8.53 13.47 0.86
N LEU A 71 -7.29 12.98 0.84
CA LEU A 71 -6.60 12.55 -0.39
C LEU A 71 -7.29 11.34 -1.02
N ALA A 72 -7.70 10.35 -0.22
CA ALA A 72 -8.44 9.19 -0.70
C ALA A 72 -9.81 9.56 -1.27
N LEU A 73 -10.53 10.48 -0.63
CA LEU A 73 -11.80 11.00 -1.15
C LEU A 73 -11.61 11.76 -2.47
N MET A 74 -10.57 12.56 -2.57
CA MET A 74 -10.22 13.27 -3.81
C MET A 74 -9.85 12.28 -4.92
N ALA A 75 -8.99 11.31 -4.65
CA ALA A 75 -8.62 10.26 -5.59
C ALA A 75 -9.84 9.43 -6.02
N PHE A 76 -10.69 9.02 -5.07
CA PHE A 76 -11.94 8.32 -5.36
C PHE A 76 -12.86 9.15 -6.27
N THR A 77 -13.01 10.44 -6.00
CA THR A 77 -13.82 11.34 -6.83
C THR A 77 -13.29 11.37 -8.26
N ILE A 78 -11.99 11.57 -8.45
CA ILE A 78 -11.34 11.61 -9.76
C ILE A 78 -11.51 10.26 -10.48
N MET A 79 -11.23 9.15 -9.81
CA MET A 79 -11.34 7.80 -10.37
C MET A 79 -12.77 7.39 -10.70
N SER A 80 -13.77 7.97 -10.01
CA SER A 80 -15.19 7.70 -10.28
C SER A 80 -15.75 8.45 -11.47
N LEU A 81 -15.13 9.55 -11.91
CA LEU A 81 -15.62 10.36 -13.03
C LEU A 81 -15.88 9.56 -14.32
N PRO A 82 -15.01 8.63 -14.78
CA PRO A 82 -15.25 7.84 -15.97
C PRO A 82 -16.44 6.89 -15.84
N VAL A 83 -16.86 6.57 -14.61
CA VAL A 83 -17.92 5.60 -14.33
C VAL A 83 -19.30 6.26 -14.20
N ILE A 84 -19.34 7.57 -13.91
CA ILE A 84 -20.56 8.34 -13.70
C ILE A 84 -21.13 8.79 -15.05
N ASP A 85 -22.27 8.21 -15.46
CA ASP A 85 -22.93 8.55 -16.74
C ASP A 85 -23.32 10.04 -16.84
N LYS A 86 -23.67 10.68 -15.73
CA LYS A 86 -23.97 12.11 -15.68
C LYS A 86 -22.75 12.99 -15.98
N ALA A 87 -21.56 12.60 -15.52
CA ALA A 87 -20.32 13.33 -15.82
C ALA A 87 -20.02 13.30 -17.33
N TRP A 88 -20.26 12.16 -17.97
CA TRP A 88 -20.13 12.02 -19.42
C TRP A 88 -21.15 12.86 -20.20
N SER A 89 -22.41 12.88 -19.77
CA SER A 89 -23.42 13.71 -20.42
C SER A 89 -23.11 15.19 -20.28
N TYR A 90 -22.64 15.62 -19.11
CA TYR A 90 -22.24 17.01 -18.86
C TYR A 90 -21.04 17.43 -19.71
N SER A 91 -19.99 16.61 -19.76
CA SER A 91 -18.80 16.87 -20.58
C SER A 91 -19.15 16.94 -22.07
N HIS A 92 -20.09 16.10 -22.55
CA HIS A 92 -20.59 16.11 -23.91
C HIS A 92 -21.37 17.40 -24.23
N GLN A 93 -22.24 17.83 -23.33
CA GLN A 93 -22.96 19.11 -23.47
C GLN A 93 -22.01 20.31 -23.53
N LEU A 94 -21.01 20.34 -22.64
CA LEU A 94 -20.00 21.38 -22.62
C LEU A 94 -19.19 21.41 -23.91
N THR A 95 -18.78 20.24 -24.40
CA THR A 95 -18.08 20.12 -25.68
C THR A 95 -18.92 20.63 -26.85
N ASN A 96 -20.20 20.28 -26.90
CA ASN A 96 -21.08 20.74 -27.95
C ASN A 96 -21.35 22.27 -27.87
N ARG A 97 -21.48 22.84 -26.67
CA ARG A 97 -21.55 24.30 -26.49
C ARG A 97 -20.32 25.01 -27.05
N LEU A 98 -19.12 24.50 -26.79
CA LEU A 98 -17.88 25.05 -27.34
C LEU A 98 -17.78 24.88 -28.84
N ARG A 99 -18.20 23.73 -29.40
CA ARG A 99 -18.24 23.47 -30.83
C ARG A 99 -19.20 24.40 -31.55
N ASN A 100 -20.39 24.64 -30.97
CA ASN A 100 -21.39 25.56 -31.53
C ASN A 100 -20.84 27.00 -31.57
N ARG A 101 -20.10 27.44 -30.56
CA ARG A 101 -19.39 28.75 -30.60
C ARG A 101 -18.36 28.83 -31.74
N LEU A 102 -17.73 27.69 -32.06
CA LEU A 102 -16.74 27.59 -33.14
C LEU A 102 -17.36 27.23 -34.50
N LYS A 103 -18.71 27.30 -34.64
CA LYS A 103 -19.46 26.92 -35.84
C LYS A 103 -19.14 25.51 -36.38
N LYS A 104 -18.77 24.57 -35.49
CA LYS A 104 -18.49 23.18 -35.84
C LYS A 104 -19.69 22.29 -35.58
N PRO A 105 -19.94 21.23 -36.39
CA PRO A 105 -21.07 20.33 -36.21
C PRO A 105 -21.06 19.66 -34.83
N GLU A 106 -22.23 19.43 -34.26
CA GLU A 106 -22.41 18.76 -32.98
C GLU A 106 -21.92 17.30 -33.04
N LYS A 107 -21.33 16.83 -31.93
CA LYS A 107 -21.01 15.41 -31.81
C LYS A 107 -22.27 14.64 -31.42
N PRO A 108 -22.47 13.43 -31.98
CA PRO A 108 -23.62 12.59 -31.61
C PRO A 108 -23.50 12.19 -30.12
N ALA A 109 -24.66 12.02 -29.48
CA ALA A 109 -24.71 11.55 -28.11
C ALA A 109 -23.99 10.19 -27.97
N ARG A 110 -23.05 10.08 -27.06
CA ARG A 110 -22.37 8.79 -26.78
C ARG A 110 -23.29 7.89 -25.98
N ARG A 111 -23.33 6.61 -26.33
CA ARG A 111 -24.00 5.59 -25.52
C ARG A 111 -23.38 5.52 -24.12
N ALA A 112 -24.24 5.33 -23.11
CA ALA A 112 -23.80 5.09 -21.75
C ALA A 112 -22.87 3.85 -21.72
N ILE A 113 -21.79 3.96 -20.94
CA ILE A 113 -20.84 2.85 -20.78
C ILE A 113 -21.55 1.70 -20.06
N SER A 114 -21.45 0.49 -20.61
CA SER A 114 -22.10 -0.66 -20.00
C SER A 114 -21.50 -0.98 -18.62
N LEU A 115 -22.31 -1.54 -17.74
CA LEU A 115 -21.91 -1.88 -16.36
C LEU A 115 -20.72 -2.85 -16.33
N ARG A 116 -20.59 -3.72 -17.34
CA ARG A 116 -19.46 -4.65 -17.46
C ARG A 116 -18.12 -3.92 -17.62
N TYR A 117 -18.06 -2.90 -18.47
CA TYR A 117 -16.84 -2.08 -18.65
C TYR A 117 -16.54 -1.24 -17.42
N LYS A 118 -17.56 -0.73 -16.71
CA LYS A 118 -17.37 -0.01 -15.44
C LYS A 118 -16.75 -0.91 -14.38
N PHE A 119 -17.23 -2.15 -14.28
CA PHE A 119 -16.71 -3.15 -13.36
C PHE A 119 -15.28 -3.56 -13.72
N ALA A 120 -15.00 -3.84 -15.01
CA ALA A 120 -13.65 -4.15 -15.48
C ALA A 120 -12.66 -3.03 -15.18
N TYR A 121 -13.04 -1.77 -15.45
CA TYR A 121 -12.23 -0.60 -15.11
C TYR A 121 -11.91 -0.53 -13.59
N ALA A 122 -12.93 -0.67 -12.75
CA ALA A 122 -12.77 -0.62 -11.31
C ALA A 122 -11.90 -1.77 -10.79
N LEU A 123 -12.06 -2.97 -11.35
CA LEU A 123 -11.23 -4.14 -11.01
C LEU A 123 -9.76 -3.91 -11.39
N VAL A 124 -9.50 -3.43 -12.59
CA VAL A 124 -8.12 -3.13 -13.04
C VAL A 124 -7.49 -2.06 -12.16
N ALA A 125 -8.22 -0.97 -11.86
CA ALA A 125 -7.73 0.08 -10.97
C ALA A 125 -7.40 -0.46 -9.57
N PHE A 126 -8.27 -1.32 -9.02
CA PHE A 126 -8.04 -1.97 -7.73
C PHE A 126 -6.80 -2.88 -7.76
N VAL A 127 -6.69 -3.76 -8.75
CA VAL A 127 -5.55 -4.69 -8.87
C VAL A 127 -4.24 -3.92 -9.01
N LEU A 128 -4.21 -2.89 -9.86
CA LEU A 128 -3.00 -2.08 -10.06
C LEU A 128 -2.59 -1.36 -8.76
N SER A 129 -3.53 -0.68 -8.10
CA SER A 129 -3.22 0.05 -6.86
C SER A 129 -2.80 -0.89 -5.73
N PHE A 130 -3.42 -2.07 -5.62
CA PHE A 130 -3.04 -3.10 -4.66
C PHE A 130 -1.65 -3.68 -4.94
N THR A 131 -1.35 -4.00 -6.20
CA THR A 131 -0.03 -4.48 -6.60
C THR A 131 1.07 -3.46 -6.31
N LEU A 132 0.83 -2.18 -6.61
CA LEU A 132 1.76 -1.10 -6.28
C LEU A 132 2.00 -1.00 -4.76
N LEU A 133 0.95 -1.14 -3.96
CA LEU A 133 1.08 -1.13 -2.50
C LEU A 133 1.92 -2.31 -2.00
N LEU A 134 1.63 -3.54 -2.46
CA LEU A 134 2.42 -4.73 -2.10
C LEU A 134 3.89 -4.60 -2.50
N GLN A 135 4.14 -4.05 -3.69
CA GLN A 135 5.50 -3.83 -4.19
C GLN A 135 6.25 -2.79 -3.35
N SER A 136 5.58 -1.72 -2.92
CA SER A 136 6.20 -0.68 -2.10
C SER A 136 6.60 -1.18 -0.70
N PHE A 137 5.91 -2.18 -0.17
CA PHE A 137 6.28 -2.86 1.09
C PHE A 137 7.29 -4.01 0.90
N GLY A 138 7.78 -4.24 -0.32
CA GLY A 138 8.75 -5.30 -0.58
C GLY A 138 8.17 -6.72 -0.43
N VAL A 139 6.84 -6.89 -0.46
CA VAL A 139 6.18 -8.20 -0.31
C VAL A 139 6.71 -9.26 -1.27
N PRO A 140 6.95 -8.98 -2.58
CA PRO A 140 7.51 -9.98 -3.48
C PRO A 140 8.91 -10.43 -3.08
N ALA A 141 9.78 -9.51 -2.65
CA ALA A 141 11.14 -9.83 -2.20
C ALA A 141 11.12 -10.66 -0.91
N TYR A 142 10.26 -10.30 0.03
CA TYR A 142 10.05 -11.05 1.27
C TYR A 142 9.53 -12.46 1.01
N ALA A 143 8.53 -12.62 0.14
CA ALA A 143 8.01 -13.93 -0.24
C ALA A 143 9.09 -14.80 -0.93
N TYR A 144 9.90 -14.19 -1.81
CA TYR A 144 11.02 -14.87 -2.44
C TYR A 144 12.07 -15.31 -1.41
N ALA A 145 12.43 -14.45 -0.47
CA ALA A 145 13.36 -14.78 0.62
C ALA A 145 12.89 -15.95 1.49
N LEU A 146 11.58 -16.01 1.79
CA LEU A 146 10.99 -17.13 2.53
C LEU A 146 11.05 -18.47 1.77
N MET A 147 11.07 -18.42 0.43
CA MET A 147 11.21 -19.63 -0.40
C MET A 147 12.64 -20.12 -0.52
N GLN A 148 13.63 -19.27 -0.19
CA GLN A 148 15.03 -19.68 -0.17
C GLN A 148 15.36 -20.32 1.16
N SER A 149 15.62 -21.62 1.16
CA SER A 149 16.22 -22.27 2.34
C SER A 149 17.67 -21.80 2.50
N THR A 150 17.93 -21.00 3.50
CA THR A 150 19.31 -20.65 3.85
C THR A 150 19.96 -21.84 4.57
N LYS A 151 20.96 -22.44 3.96
CA LYS A 151 21.77 -23.50 4.57
C LYS A 151 22.77 -22.95 5.62
N LEU A 152 22.62 -21.69 6.00
CA LEU A 152 23.54 -21.00 6.90
C LEU A 152 23.71 -21.75 8.22
N TYR A 153 22.62 -22.28 8.78
CA TYR A 153 22.65 -23.07 10.00
C TYR A 153 23.30 -24.44 9.78
N GLU A 154 23.07 -25.08 8.65
CA GLU A 154 23.63 -26.41 8.37
C GLU A 154 25.13 -26.34 8.10
N GLU A 155 25.61 -25.28 7.43
CA GLU A 155 27.01 -25.15 7.04
C GLU A 155 27.89 -24.45 8.07
N TYR A 156 27.36 -23.51 8.84
CA TYR A 156 28.15 -22.65 9.72
C TYR A 156 27.77 -22.75 11.20
N TYR A 157 26.70 -23.43 11.55
CA TYR A 157 26.35 -23.61 12.97
C TYR A 157 27.22 -24.62 13.65
N VAL A 158 28.00 -24.17 14.62
CA VAL A 158 28.78 -25.03 15.54
C VAL A 158 28.01 -25.13 16.86
N ASN A 159 27.59 -26.34 17.23
CA ASN A 159 26.90 -26.56 18.48
C ASN A 159 27.85 -26.29 19.65
N PRO A 160 27.61 -25.29 20.51
CA PRO A 160 28.51 -24.93 21.60
C PRO A 160 28.68 -26.06 22.65
N LYS A 161 27.70 -26.99 22.74
CA LYS A 161 27.76 -28.13 23.64
C LYS A 161 28.80 -29.19 23.20
N THR A 162 29.13 -29.21 21.89
CA THR A 162 30.13 -30.17 21.36
C THR A 162 31.49 -29.52 21.13
N ALA A 163 31.60 -28.20 21.32
CA ALA A 163 32.85 -27.47 21.16
C ALA A 163 33.81 -27.80 22.30
N LYS A 164 34.99 -28.31 21.95
CA LYS A 164 36.06 -28.57 22.94
C LYS A 164 36.80 -27.29 23.24
N LEU A 165 36.53 -26.69 24.40
CA LEU A 165 37.17 -25.46 24.84
C LEU A 165 38.46 -25.78 25.60
N THR A 166 39.60 -25.27 25.13
CA THR A 166 40.88 -25.36 25.79
C THR A 166 41.28 -23.99 26.31
N PHE A 167 41.41 -23.86 27.62
CA PHE A 167 41.78 -22.59 28.23
C PHE A 167 43.30 -22.57 28.53
N PRO A 168 43.98 -21.42 28.35
CA PRO A 168 45.37 -21.27 28.74
C PRO A 168 45.54 -21.39 30.26
N ALA A 169 46.67 -21.85 30.69
CA ALA A 169 46.99 -22.00 32.13
C ALA A 169 46.87 -20.68 32.90
N LYS A 170 47.26 -19.58 32.30
CA LYS A 170 47.07 -18.23 32.86
C LYS A 170 45.77 -17.64 32.33
N LYS A 171 44.75 -17.56 33.16
CA LYS A 171 43.45 -16.95 32.82
C LYS A 171 43.61 -15.45 32.69
N ARG A 172 42.91 -14.88 31.66
CA ARG A 172 42.79 -13.42 31.44
C ARG A 172 41.39 -12.99 31.78
N ASN A 173 41.24 -11.75 32.24
CA ASN A 173 39.90 -11.16 32.41
C ASN A 173 39.34 -10.82 31.02
N LEU A 174 38.16 -11.28 30.74
CA LEU A 174 37.38 -10.88 29.54
C LEU A 174 36.33 -9.87 29.97
N ILE A 175 36.43 -8.66 29.43
CA ILE A 175 35.38 -7.65 29.56
C ILE A 175 34.61 -7.67 28.24
N TYR A 176 33.36 -8.09 28.30
CA TYR A 176 32.48 -8.11 27.16
C TYR A 176 31.49 -6.92 27.27
N ILE A 177 31.59 -5.96 26.36
CA ILE A 177 30.69 -4.80 26.32
C ILE A 177 29.73 -5.03 25.18
N PHE A 178 28.44 -5.21 25.51
CA PHE A 178 27.37 -5.32 24.55
C PHE A 178 26.79 -3.93 24.33
N MET A 179 27.08 -3.34 23.18
CA MET A 179 26.53 -2.03 22.78
C MET A 179 25.35 -2.25 21.85
N GLU A 180 24.15 -2.12 22.40
CA GLU A 180 22.90 -2.25 21.66
C GLU A 180 22.45 -0.88 21.16
N SER A 181 21.81 -0.87 19.97
CA SER A 181 21.18 0.33 19.37
C SER A 181 22.14 1.49 19.03
N MET A 182 23.43 1.20 18.82
CA MET A 182 24.37 2.22 18.32
C MET A 182 24.31 2.32 16.80
N GLU A 183 23.91 3.47 16.30
CA GLU A 183 23.98 3.78 14.87
C GLU A 183 25.42 3.96 14.40
N ASN A 184 25.75 3.41 13.22
CA ASN A 184 27.06 3.56 12.60
C ASN A 184 27.46 5.03 12.35
N THR A 185 26.48 5.92 12.20
CA THR A 185 26.69 7.36 12.05
C THR A 185 27.37 8.00 13.27
N ILE A 186 27.07 7.52 14.49
CA ILE A 186 27.67 8.03 15.74
C ILE A 186 29.11 7.54 15.89
N ALA A 187 29.43 6.36 15.36
CA ALA A 187 30.77 5.77 15.42
C ALA A 187 31.66 6.13 14.21
N SER A 188 31.16 6.94 13.28
CA SER A 188 31.86 7.33 12.07
C SER A 188 33.01 8.31 12.39
N LYS A 189 34.18 8.08 11.74
CA LYS A 189 35.33 8.98 11.84
C LYS A 189 35.13 10.38 11.27
N ASN A 190 33.98 10.63 10.66
CA ASN A 190 33.63 11.92 10.01
C ASN A 190 32.69 12.80 10.85
N ASN A 191 32.49 12.45 12.13
CA ASN A 191 31.80 13.29 13.12
C ASN A 191 32.80 14.03 13.98
#